data_66c4cb5209b330c990cf465c7965af08
#
_entry.id   66c4cb5209b330c990cf465c7965af08
#
_cell.length_a   1.000
_cell.length_b   1.000
_cell.length_c   1.000
_cell.angle_alpha   90.00
_cell.angle_beta   90.00
_cell.angle_gamma   90.00
#
_symmetry.space_group_name_H-M   'P 1'
#
loop_
_entity.id
_entity.type
_entity.pdbx_description
1 polymer ?
#
loop_
_entity_poly.entity_id
_entity_poly.type
_entity_poly.pdbx_seq_one_letter_code
_entity_poly.pdbx_strand_id
1 'polypeptide(L)'
;MISSLVTRTSATLLLVGGLALLFAPDVLLPRIVPGFPPTALWLGQLLAAAWIGVATLNWSHRSAVLGGIYGRPVVFANAVLFLVSALAMVKALQAPNASGALWFFAVPAIVLATVYFARLFRGPFDQVGSA
;
A
#
# COMPACT_ATOMS: atom_id res chain seq x y z
N MET A 1 -19.94 -3.29 -2.73
CA MET A 1 -19.68 -2.72 -1.41
C MET A 1 -18.28 -3.00 -0.88
N ILE A 2 -17.84 -4.24 -0.79
CA ILE A 2 -16.49 -4.61 -0.29
C ILE A 2 -15.37 -4.04 -1.17
N SER A 3 -15.53 -4.05 -2.49
CA SER A 3 -14.54 -3.49 -3.44
C SER A 3 -14.26 -2.00 -3.20
N SER A 4 -15.33 -1.20 -3.04
CA SER A 4 -15.17 0.24 -2.78
C SER A 4 -14.56 0.53 -1.42
N LEU A 5 -14.84 -0.30 -0.42
CA LEU A 5 -14.24 -0.18 0.91
C LEU A 5 -12.72 -0.43 0.84
N VAL A 6 -12.30 -1.51 0.20
CA VAL A 6 -10.87 -1.85 0.04
C VAL A 6 -10.13 -0.73 -0.70
N THR A 7 -10.69 -0.24 -1.81
CA THR A 7 -10.08 0.82 -2.60
C THR A 7 -10.00 2.14 -1.84
N ARG A 8 -11.04 2.51 -1.10
CA ARG A 8 -11.03 3.71 -0.25
C ARG A 8 -10.05 3.59 0.90
N THR A 9 -10.01 2.45 1.59
CA THR A 9 -9.08 2.21 2.70
C THR A 9 -7.63 2.29 2.23
N SER A 10 -7.29 1.61 1.14
CA SER A 10 -5.92 1.67 0.59
C SER A 10 -5.56 3.08 0.10
N ALA A 11 -6.49 3.79 -0.55
CA ALA A 11 -6.28 5.17 -0.96
C ALA A 11 -6.00 6.09 0.24
N THR A 12 -6.79 5.97 1.31
CA THR A 12 -6.63 6.78 2.52
C THR A 12 -5.31 6.47 3.22
N LEU A 13 -4.98 5.19 3.40
CA LEU A 13 -3.72 4.79 4.05
C LEU A 13 -2.49 5.29 3.27
N LEU A 14 -2.49 5.12 1.94
CA LEU A 14 -1.40 5.58 1.09
C LEU A 14 -1.31 7.12 1.05
N LEU A 15 -2.45 7.81 1.04
CA LEU A 15 -2.47 9.27 1.05
C LEU A 15 -1.94 9.82 2.38
N VAL A 16 -2.47 9.34 3.51
CA VAL A 16 -2.04 9.80 4.84
C VAL A 16 -0.58 9.45 5.10
N GLY A 17 -0.17 8.22 4.81
CA GLY A 17 1.23 7.81 4.93
C GLY A 17 2.15 8.58 3.99
N GLY A 18 1.73 8.79 2.75
CA GLY A 18 2.47 9.58 1.76
C GLY A 18 2.64 11.04 2.17
N LEU A 19 1.58 11.68 2.64
CA LEU A 19 1.67 13.07 3.13
C LEU A 19 2.57 13.17 4.37
N ALA A 20 2.41 12.25 5.31
CA ALA A 20 3.27 12.23 6.51
C ALA A 20 4.75 12.05 6.13
N LEU A 21 5.05 11.13 5.21
CA LEU A 21 6.42 10.89 4.76
C LEU A 21 6.97 12.01 3.87
N LEU A 22 6.11 12.73 3.15
CA LEU A 22 6.50 13.88 2.33
C LEU A 22 6.92 15.08 3.20
N PHE A 23 6.12 15.38 4.22
CA PHE A 23 6.30 16.58 5.03
C PHE A 23 7.18 16.38 6.27
N ALA A 24 7.30 15.14 6.78
CA ALA A 24 8.08 14.83 7.96
C ALA A 24 9.00 13.60 7.77
N PRO A 25 9.78 13.51 6.68
CA PRO A 25 10.67 12.38 6.45
C PRO A 25 11.79 12.31 7.50
N ASP A 26 12.24 13.45 7.99
CA ASP A 26 13.25 13.61 9.02
C ASP A 26 12.83 13.09 10.40
N VAL A 27 11.53 13.09 10.67
CA VAL A 27 10.96 12.54 11.92
C VAL A 27 10.65 11.05 11.76
N LEU A 28 10.07 10.65 10.62
CA LEU A 28 9.56 9.28 10.41
C LEU A 28 10.67 8.29 10.11
N LEU A 29 11.58 8.63 9.18
CA LEU A 29 12.60 7.69 8.73
C LEU A 29 13.56 7.24 9.84
N PRO A 30 14.08 8.12 10.72
CA PRO A 30 14.92 7.68 11.82
C PRO A 30 14.22 6.81 12.87
N ARG A 31 12.89 6.94 13.01
CA ARG A 31 12.09 6.07 13.89
C ARG A 31 11.93 4.66 13.34
N ILE A 32 11.83 4.54 12.01
CA ILE A 32 11.66 3.26 11.31
C ILE A 32 13.02 2.59 11.10
N VAL A 33 14.02 3.38 10.72
CA VAL A 33 15.38 2.93 10.44
C VAL A 33 16.34 3.74 11.33
N PRO A 34 16.73 3.24 12.52
CA PRO A 34 17.69 3.92 13.38
C PRO A 34 18.99 4.22 12.63
N GLY A 35 19.46 5.47 12.73
CA GLY A 35 20.66 5.90 12.03
C GLY A 35 20.44 6.24 10.55
N PHE A 36 19.21 6.44 10.11
CA PHE A 36 18.92 6.85 8.74
C PHE A 36 19.65 8.17 8.38
N PRO A 37 20.45 8.18 7.29
CA PRO A 37 21.28 9.35 6.98
C PRO A 37 20.41 10.54 6.51
N PRO A 38 20.62 11.75 7.05
CA PRO A 38 19.88 12.95 6.64
C PRO A 38 20.01 13.25 5.14
N THR A 39 21.13 12.89 4.54
CA THR A 39 21.39 13.08 3.10
C THR A 39 20.51 12.20 2.20
N ALA A 40 19.84 11.20 2.76
CA ALA A 40 18.99 10.27 2.02
C ALA A 40 17.48 10.49 2.26
N LEU A 41 17.07 11.58 2.92
CA LEU A 41 15.66 11.90 3.19
C LEU A 41 14.82 12.00 1.91
N TRP A 42 15.43 12.41 0.80
CA TRP A 42 14.78 12.46 -0.51
C TRP A 42 14.25 11.10 -0.99
N LEU A 43 14.83 9.99 -0.56
CA LEU A 43 14.30 8.64 -0.86
C LEU A 43 12.90 8.46 -0.25
N GLY A 44 12.70 8.94 0.98
CA GLY A 44 11.40 8.94 1.61
C GLY A 44 10.39 9.81 0.85
N GLN A 45 10.83 10.95 0.34
CA GLN A 45 9.96 11.84 -0.46
C GLN A 45 9.60 11.21 -1.81
N LEU A 46 10.50 10.47 -2.45
CA LEU A 46 10.19 9.69 -3.66
C LEU A 46 9.17 8.59 -3.36
N LEU A 47 9.33 7.87 -2.26
CA LEU A 47 8.36 6.87 -1.83
C LEU A 47 7.01 7.51 -1.53
N ALA A 48 7.00 8.68 -0.88
CA ALA A 48 5.79 9.45 -0.62
C ALA A 48 5.06 9.84 -1.92
N ALA A 49 5.80 10.30 -2.92
CA ALA A 49 5.24 10.64 -4.23
C ALA A 49 4.59 9.43 -4.91
N ALA A 50 5.26 8.26 -4.85
CA ALA A 50 4.69 7.01 -5.37
C ALA A 50 3.41 6.61 -4.64
N TRP A 51 3.38 6.69 -3.31
CA TRP A 51 2.19 6.39 -2.51
C TRP A 51 1.03 7.35 -2.81
N ILE A 52 1.28 8.64 -2.93
CA ILE A 52 0.26 9.64 -3.28
C ILE A 52 -0.27 9.39 -4.69
N GLY A 53 0.59 9.03 -5.64
CA GLY A 53 0.19 8.66 -6.99
C GLY A 53 -0.75 7.46 -7.02
N VAL A 54 -0.42 6.38 -6.31
CA VAL A 54 -1.28 5.20 -6.21
C VAL A 54 -2.56 5.51 -5.41
N ALA A 55 -2.48 6.34 -4.37
CA ALA A 55 -3.66 6.79 -3.63
C ALA A 55 -4.65 7.52 -4.54
N THR A 56 -4.16 8.41 -5.39
CA THR A 56 -4.97 9.14 -6.38
C THR A 56 -5.61 8.19 -7.39
N LEU A 57 -4.85 7.21 -7.88
CA LEU A 57 -5.36 6.16 -8.77
C LEU A 57 -6.49 5.37 -8.10
N ASN A 58 -6.26 4.92 -6.87
CA ASN A 58 -7.26 4.16 -6.10
C ASN A 58 -8.52 5.00 -5.83
N TRP A 59 -8.35 6.27 -5.47
CA TRP A 59 -9.48 7.17 -5.23
C TRP A 59 -10.30 7.41 -6.49
N SER A 60 -9.65 7.60 -7.63
CA SER A 60 -10.33 7.80 -8.92
C SER A 60 -11.15 6.58 -9.35
N HIS A 61 -10.68 5.38 -8.99
CA HIS A 61 -11.35 4.11 -9.32
C HIS A 61 -12.20 3.54 -8.18
N ARG A 62 -12.50 4.32 -7.13
CA ARG A 62 -13.25 3.84 -5.95
C ARG A 62 -14.67 3.33 -6.23
N SER A 63 -15.26 3.76 -7.33
CA SER A 63 -16.58 3.32 -7.79
C SER A 63 -16.52 2.23 -8.86
N ALA A 64 -15.33 1.93 -9.38
CA ALA A 64 -15.16 0.86 -10.35
C ALA A 64 -15.24 -0.51 -9.67
N VAL A 65 -15.85 -1.48 -10.35
CA VAL A 65 -15.88 -2.87 -9.88
C VAL A 65 -14.46 -3.43 -9.96
N LEU A 66 -13.88 -3.76 -8.81
CA LEU A 66 -12.59 -4.44 -8.74
C LEU A 66 -12.74 -5.84 -9.38
N GLY A 67 -12.18 -6.03 -10.56
CA GLY A 67 -12.29 -7.27 -11.34
C GLY A 67 -12.88 -7.08 -12.73
N GLY A 68 -13.51 -5.94 -13.03
CA GLY A 68 -13.88 -5.54 -14.38
C GLY A 68 -12.65 -5.17 -15.23
N ILE A 69 -12.82 -5.08 -16.54
CA ILE A 69 -11.74 -4.78 -17.51
C ILE A 69 -10.93 -3.54 -17.10
N TYR A 70 -11.60 -2.49 -16.62
CA TYR A 70 -10.96 -1.24 -16.19
C TYR A 70 -10.40 -1.29 -14.75
N GLY A 71 -10.88 -2.20 -13.92
CA GLY A 71 -10.42 -2.36 -12.53
C GLY A 71 -9.18 -3.25 -12.38
N ARG A 72 -8.92 -4.14 -13.37
CA ARG A 72 -7.79 -5.09 -13.31
C ARG A 72 -6.42 -4.42 -13.19
N PRO A 73 -6.08 -3.38 -13.96
CA PRO A 73 -4.78 -2.71 -13.81
C PRO A 73 -4.58 -2.11 -12.42
N VAL A 74 -5.64 -1.57 -11.82
CA VAL A 74 -5.59 -1.01 -10.47
C VAL A 74 -5.37 -2.10 -9.43
N VAL A 75 -6.08 -3.22 -9.55
CA VAL A 75 -5.88 -4.39 -8.66
C VAL A 75 -4.46 -4.93 -8.78
N PHE A 76 -3.96 -5.06 -10.01
CA PHE A 76 -2.61 -5.55 -10.26
C PHE A 76 -1.55 -4.61 -9.69
N ALA A 77 -1.65 -3.31 -9.94
CA ALA A 77 -0.71 -2.32 -9.42
C ALA A 77 -0.66 -2.34 -7.88
N ASN A 78 -1.82 -2.41 -7.22
CA ASN A 78 -1.89 -2.50 -5.76
C ASN A 78 -1.36 -3.85 -5.24
N ALA A 79 -1.68 -4.96 -5.91
CA ALA A 79 -1.16 -6.27 -5.53
C ALA A 79 0.37 -6.29 -5.55
N VAL A 80 0.99 -5.78 -6.61
CA VAL A 80 2.45 -5.66 -6.71
C VAL A 80 3.01 -4.73 -5.64
N LEU A 81 2.44 -3.52 -5.49
CA LEU A 81 2.91 -2.55 -4.51
C LEU A 81 2.92 -3.14 -3.10
N PHE A 82 1.78 -3.65 -2.66
CA PHE A 82 1.66 -4.15 -1.29
C PHE A 82 2.41 -5.47 -1.06
N LEU A 83 2.46 -6.37 -2.04
CA LEU A 83 3.22 -7.62 -1.93
C LEU A 83 4.72 -7.35 -1.81
N VAL A 84 5.28 -6.56 -2.71
CA VAL A 84 6.71 -6.23 -2.68
C VAL A 84 7.06 -5.46 -1.40
N SER A 85 6.22 -4.50 -1.00
CA SER A 85 6.40 -3.76 0.24
C SER A 85 6.34 -4.68 1.48
N ALA A 86 5.37 -5.59 1.53
CA ALA A 86 5.24 -6.55 2.63
C ALA A 86 6.47 -7.47 2.72
N LEU A 87 6.92 -8.03 1.61
CA LEU A 87 8.11 -8.90 1.57
C LEU A 87 9.37 -8.15 2.01
N ALA A 88 9.55 -6.91 1.52
CA ALA A 88 10.69 -6.07 1.90
C ALA A 88 10.69 -5.77 3.41
N MET A 89 9.53 -5.41 3.97
CA MET A 89 9.40 -5.11 5.40
C MET A 89 9.54 -6.35 6.27
N VAL A 90 8.98 -7.49 5.87
CA VAL A 90 9.18 -8.78 6.59
C VAL A 90 10.66 -9.16 6.61
N LYS A 91 11.36 -8.98 5.48
CA LYS A 91 12.82 -9.21 5.44
C LYS A 91 13.57 -8.25 6.37
N ALA A 92 13.19 -6.98 6.38
CA ALA A 92 13.82 -5.98 7.26
C ALA A 92 13.55 -6.27 8.75
N LEU A 93 12.38 -6.81 9.10
CA LEU A 93 12.03 -7.22 10.47
C LEU A 93 12.86 -8.41 11.00
N GLN A 94 13.50 -9.18 10.12
CA GLN A 94 14.40 -10.27 10.49
C GLN A 94 15.79 -9.79 10.93
N ALA A 95 16.12 -8.52 10.72
CA ALA A 95 17.39 -7.96 11.15
C ALA A 95 17.45 -7.85 12.69
N PRO A 96 18.60 -8.11 13.33
CA PRO A 96 18.75 -8.10 14.80
C PRO A 96 18.35 -6.77 15.46
N ASN A 97 18.49 -5.67 14.73
CA ASN A 97 18.21 -4.31 15.21
C ASN A 97 16.96 -3.70 14.54
N ALA A 98 16.02 -4.53 14.09
CA ALA A 98 14.80 -4.06 13.46
C ALA A 98 13.96 -3.22 14.42
N SER A 99 13.52 -2.05 13.97
CA SER A 99 12.62 -1.20 14.74
C SER A 99 11.22 -1.84 14.80
N GLY A 100 10.66 -1.93 16.02
CA GLY A 100 9.26 -2.35 16.21
C GLY A 100 8.25 -1.45 15.50
N ALA A 101 8.60 -0.18 15.23
CA ALA A 101 7.77 0.74 14.48
C ALA A 101 7.50 0.27 13.02
N LEU A 102 8.36 -0.58 12.47
CA LEU A 102 8.18 -1.14 11.13
C LEU A 102 6.93 -2.03 11.04
N TRP A 103 6.51 -2.66 12.14
CA TRP A 103 5.26 -3.44 12.18
C TRP A 103 4.02 -2.62 11.87
N PHE A 104 4.03 -1.34 12.23
CA PHE A 104 2.93 -0.42 11.94
C PHE A 104 2.67 -0.28 10.42
N PHE A 105 3.70 -0.41 9.61
CA PHE A 105 3.60 -0.39 8.15
C PHE A 105 3.49 -1.79 7.54
N ALA A 106 4.17 -2.78 8.12
CA ALA A 106 4.18 -4.14 7.61
C ALA A 106 2.81 -4.81 7.70
N VAL A 107 2.10 -4.67 8.82
CA VAL A 107 0.79 -5.31 9.01
C VAL A 107 -0.25 -4.83 7.98
N PRO A 108 -0.48 -3.53 7.78
CA PRO A 108 -1.38 -3.05 6.72
C PRO A 108 -0.96 -3.50 5.33
N ALA A 109 0.35 -3.51 5.04
CA ALA A 109 0.85 -3.96 3.75
C ALA A 109 0.57 -5.45 3.51
N ILE A 110 0.78 -6.31 4.50
CA ILE A 110 0.48 -7.76 4.41
C ILE A 110 -1.03 -7.98 4.20
N VAL A 111 -1.87 -7.30 4.97
CA VAL A 111 -3.33 -7.42 4.85
C VAL A 111 -3.79 -6.98 3.47
N LEU A 112 -3.35 -5.81 2.99
CA LEU A 112 -3.73 -5.31 1.67
C LEU A 112 -3.16 -6.15 0.55
N ALA A 113 -1.91 -6.64 0.67
CA ALA A 113 -1.33 -7.59 -0.30
C ALA A 113 -2.22 -8.84 -0.43
N THR A 114 -2.62 -9.42 0.68
CA THR A 114 -3.48 -10.62 0.69
C THR A 114 -4.83 -10.34 0.04
N VAL A 115 -5.45 -9.20 0.37
CA VAL A 115 -6.76 -8.82 -0.19
C VAL A 115 -6.66 -8.58 -1.70
N TYR A 116 -5.69 -7.78 -2.15
CA TYR A 116 -5.55 -7.49 -3.59
C TYR A 116 -5.13 -8.73 -4.38
N PHE A 117 -4.27 -9.58 -3.81
CA PHE A 117 -3.87 -10.83 -4.45
C PHE A 117 -5.04 -11.80 -4.57
N ALA A 118 -5.85 -11.96 -3.52
CA ALA A 118 -7.07 -12.75 -3.56
C ALA A 118 -8.06 -12.21 -4.62
N ARG A 119 -8.15 -10.89 -4.79
CA ARG A 119 -8.99 -10.26 -5.82
C ARG A 119 -8.46 -10.47 -7.24
N LEU A 120 -7.14 -10.57 -7.41
CA LEU A 120 -6.53 -10.83 -8.70
C LEU A 120 -6.93 -12.21 -9.27
N PHE A 121 -7.06 -13.22 -8.39
CA PHE A 121 -7.44 -14.58 -8.77
C PHE A 121 -8.95 -14.85 -8.77
N ARG A 122 -9.73 -14.08 -8.00
CA ARG A 122 -11.19 -14.12 -8.06
C ARG A 122 -11.63 -13.29 -9.27
N GLY A 123 -11.94 -13.96 -10.38
CA GLY A 123 -12.47 -13.32 -11.58
C GLY A 123 -13.82 -12.62 -11.34
N PRO A 124 -14.38 -11.92 -12.33
CA PRO A 124 -15.64 -11.20 -12.25
C PRO A 124 -16.87 -12.10 -12.02
N PHE A 125 -16.69 -13.38 -11.77
CA PHE A 125 -17.75 -14.38 -11.68
C PHE A 125 -18.57 -14.35 -10.39
N ASP A 126 -18.23 -13.53 -9.41
CA ASP A 126 -19.03 -13.38 -8.18
C ASP A 126 -20.35 -12.61 -8.39
N GLN A 127 -20.74 -12.28 -9.63
CA GLN A 127 -21.99 -11.59 -9.94
C GLN A 127 -23.06 -12.51 -10.59
N VAL A 128 -22.82 -13.78 -10.75
CA VAL A 128 -23.80 -14.73 -11.33
C VAL A 128 -24.55 -15.50 -10.24
N GLY A 129 -24.88 -14.86 -9.15
CA GLY A 129 -25.57 -15.48 -8.01
C GLY A 129 -26.75 -14.67 -7.43
N SER A 130 -27.24 -13.67 -8.14
CA SER A 130 -28.47 -12.95 -7.74
C SER A 130 -29.34 -12.66 -8.96
N ALA A 131 -29.89 -13.71 -9.51
CA ALA A 131 -31.12 -13.64 -10.28
C ALA A 131 -32.24 -14.24 -9.46
#